data_fd730f8ae05e081e208c3206e313289b
#
_entry.id   fd730f8ae05e081e208c3206e313289b
#
_cell.length_a   1.000
_cell.length_b   1.000
_cell.length_c   1.000
_cell.angle_alpha   90.00
_cell.angle_beta   90.00
_cell.angle_gamma   90.00
#
_symmetry.space_group_name_H-M   'P 1'
#
loop_
_entity.id
_entity.type
_entity.pdbx_description
1 polymer ?
#
loop_
_entity_poly.entity_id
_entity_poly.type
_entity_poly.pdbx_seq_one_letter_code
_entity_poly.pdbx_strand_id
1 'polypeptide(L)'
;VSLERCRPTDVDALTDFLAAVDLTLSGLDAPTVRLWIERDVTGTVTGSTGYELSGDGRHALIRSVAVSPHARSRGRGTGLARFALARAADEGASRAWLFSRRSGPFWRSLGFVPADRDDLAAALADTHQVRLFSSTGQLDREVAWFRALARGESDGRPDHGRNL
;
A
#
# COMPACT_ATOMS: atom_id res chain seq x y z
N VAL A 1 4.20 0.13 18.77
CA VAL A 1 3.07 -0.07 17.85
C VAL A 1 3.47 -1.13 16.84
N SER A 2 2.75 -2.22 16.79
CA SER A 2 3.02 -3.33 15.89
C SER A 2 2.00 -3.39 14.76
N LEU A 3 2.48 -3.71 13.56
CA LEU A 3 1.64 -4.04 12.43
C LEU A 3 1.24 -5.52 12.52
N GLU A 4 -0.03 -5.78 12.37
CA GLU A 4 -0.59 -7.13 12.33
C GLU A 4 -1.18 -7.41 10.96
N ARG A 5 -1.02 -8.63 10.47
CA ARG A 5 -1.71 -9.07 9.26
C ARG A 5 -3.21 -8.95 9.44
N CYS A 6 -3.88 -8.29 8.50
CA CYS A 6 -5.35 -8.21 8.51
C CYS A 6 -5.96 -9.60 8.37
N ARG A 7 -6.84 -9.95 9.30
CA ARG A 7 -7.59 -11.20 9.33
C ARG A 7 -9.02 -10.97 8.82
N PRO A 8 -9.76 -12.02 8.44
CA PRO A 8 -11.16 -11.86 8.04
C PRO A 8 -12.02 -11.13 9.08
N THR A 9 -11.72 -11.30 10.36
CA THR A 9 -12.42 -10.61 11.47
C THR A 9 -12.09 -9.12 11.57
N ASP A 10 -11.00 -8.65 10.91
CA ASP A 10 -10.57 -7.25 10.92
C ASP A 10 -11.15 -6.44 9.74
N VAL A 11 -11.75 -7.11 8.75
CA VAL A 11 -12.17 -6.47 7.48
C VAL A 11 -13.19 -5.36 7.70
N ASP A 12 -14.17 -5.54 8.60
CA ASP A 12 -15.18 -4.52 8.86
C ASP A 12 -14.56 -3.25 9.48
N ALA A 13 -13.67 -3.40 10.46
CA ALA A 13 -12.96 -2.29 11.08
C ALA A 13 -12.05 -1.57 10.07
N LEU A 14 -11.36 -2.33 9.23
CA LEU A 14 -10.53 -1.77 8.17
C LEU A 14 -11.37 -1.03 7.11
N THR A 15 -12.51 -1.57 6.73
CA THR A 15 -13.46 -0.95 5.80
C THR A 15 -13.90 0.41 6.31
N ASP A 16 -14.33 0.49 7.57
CA ASP A 16 -14.74 1.75 8.20
C ASP A 16 -13.57 2.76 8.24
N PHE A 17 -12.39 2.30 8.58
CA PHE A 17 -11.19 3.14 8.62
C PHE A 17 -10.83 3.71 7.24
N LEU A 18 -10.80 2.89 6.21
CA LEU A 18 -10.46 3.32 4.84
C LEU A 18 -11.54 4.22 4.24
N ALA A 19 -12.82 3.95 4.51
CA ALA A 19 -13.91 4.81 4.09
C ALA A 19 -13.81 6.20 4.71
N ALA A 20 -13.44 6.30 5.98
CA ALA A 20 -13.27 7.58 6.68
C ALA A 20 -12.12 8.42 6.12
N VAL A 21 -11.12 7.82 5.50
CA VAL A 21 -9.99 8.50 4.85
C VAL A 21 -10.10 8.51 3.32
N ASP A 22 -11.24 8.12 2.78
CA ASP A 22 -11.58 8.16 1.36
C ASP A 22 -10.66 7.32 0.47
N LEU A 23 -10.34 6.12 0.90
CA LEU A 23 -9.53 5.16 0.14
C LEU A 23 -10.36 3.99 -0.39
N THR A 24 -9.79 3.29 -1.37
CA THR A 24 -10.43 2.20 -2.09
C THR A 24 -10.76 1.01 -1.19
N LEU A 25 -11.99 0.52 -1.29
CA LEU A 25 -12.49 -0.62 -0.49
C LEU A 25 -12.49 -1.95 -1.28
N SER A 26 -12.06 -1.94 -2.54
CA SER A 26 -12.11 -3.12 -3.40
C SER A 26 -11.18 -4.23 -2.93
N GLY A 27 -11.70 -5.44 -2.81
CA GLY A 27 -10.92 -6.64 -2.58
C GLY A 27 -10.28 -6.77 -1.21
N LEU A 28 -10.78 -6.06 -0.18
CA LEU A 28 -10.18 -6.09 1.17
C LEU A 28 -10.13 -7.48 1.80
N ASP A 29 -11.03 -8.37 1.41
CA ASP A 29 -11.13 -9.76 1.86
C ASP A 29 -10.50 -10.76 0.89
N ALA A 30 -9.97 -10.30 -0.25
CA ALA A 30 -9.42 -11.18 -1.26
C ALA A 30 -8.03 -11.71 -0.85
N PRO A 31 -7.73 -13.00 -1.10
CA PRO A 31 -6.44 -13.60 -0.72
C PRO A 31 -5.23 -12.98 -1.44
N THR A 32 -5.44 -12.39 -2.62
CA THR A 32 -4.40 -11.73 -3.41
C THR A 32 -4.04 -10.34 -2.91
N VAL A 33 -4.86 -9.77 -2.03
CA VAL A 33 -4.63 -8.47 -1.41
C VAL A 33 -3.97 -8.70 -0.05
N ARG A 34 -2.77 -8.16 0.13
CA ARG A 34 -1.97 -8.29 1.35
C ARG A 34 -2.14 -7.01 2.16
N LEU A 35 -2.74 -7.08 3.33
CA LEU A 35 -3.06 -5.92 4.17
C LEU A 35 -2.57 -6.14 5.60
N TRP A 36 -2.10 -5.08 6.21
CA TRP A 36 -1.72 -4.99 7.62
C TRP A 36 -2.36 -3.79 8.26
N ILE A 37 -2.67 -3.91 9.54
CA ILE A 37 -3.28 -2.87 10.34
C ILE A 37 -2.47 -2.58 11.60
N GLU A 38 -2.56 -1.34 12.06
CA GLU A 38 -2.13 -0.90 13.38
C GLU A 38 -3.34 -0.59 14.22
N ARG A 39 -3.28 -0.93 15.51
CA ARG A 39 -4.31 -0.56 16.49
C ARG A 39 -3.67 0.21 17.64
N ASP A 40 -4.42 1.15 18.21
CA ASP A 40 -4.03 1.77 19.46
C ASP A 40 -4.38 0.88 20.67
N VAL A 41 -4.10 1.38 21.87
CA VAL A 41 -4.34 0.65 23.14
C VAL A 41 -5.82 0.33 23.39
N THR A 42 -6.74 1.04 22.72
CA THR A 42 -8.19 0.79 22.81
C THR A 42 -8.68 -0.23 21.78
N GLY A 43 -7.79 -0.69 20.88
CA GLY A 43 -8.14 -1.58 19.78
C GLY A 43 -8.65 -0.89 18.53
N THR A 44 -8.65 0.43 18.48
CA THR A 44 -9.06 1.20 17.30
C THR A 44 -7.99 1.16 16.22
N VAL A 45 -8.39 0.93 14.96
CA VAL A 45 -7.47 0.96 13.82
C VAL A 45 -6.97 2.39 13.60
N THR A 46 -5.67 2.57 13.65
CA THR A 46 -5.00 3.87 13.50
C THR A 46 -4.11 3.97 12.27
N GLY A 47 -3.84 2.87 11.62
CA GLY A 47 -3.04 2.82 10.41
C GLY A 47 -3.27 1.55 9.62
N SER A 48 -2.97 1.63 8.32
CA SER A 48 -3.03 0.48 7.43
C SER A 48 -1.98 0.61 6.34
N THR A 49 -1.64 -0.51 5.73
CA THR A 49 -0.74 -0.59 4.58
C THR A 49 -0.97 -1.90 3.85
N GLY A 50 -0.56 -1.94 2.60
CA GLY A 50 -0.66 -3.17 1.85
C GLY A 50 -0.37 -3.03 0.37
N TYR A 51 -0.57 -4.13 -0.32
CA TYR A 51 -0.36 -4.22 -1.76
C TYR A 51 -1.15 -5.39 -2.34
N GLU A 52 -1.24 -5.37 -3.64
CA GLU A 52 -1.80 -6.44 -4.45
C GLU A 52 -0.79 -6.81 -5.54
N LEU A 53 -0.51 -8.10 -5.70
CA LEU A 53 0.47 -8.57 -6.68
C LEU A 53 -0.18 -8.82 -8.03
N SER A 54 0.58 -8.60 -9.11
CA SER A 54 0.23 -9.10 -10.46
C SER A 54 0.25 -10.63 -10.49
N GLY A 55 -0.36 -11.23 -11.51
CA GLY A 55 -0.42 -12.68 -11.66
C GLY A 55 0.96 -13.34 -11.74
N ASP A 56 1.97 -12.68 -12.30
CA ASP A 56 3.35 -13.16 -12.36
C ASP A 56 4.19 -12.84 -11.12
N GLY A 57 3.62 -12.09 -10.17
CA GLY A 57 4.29 -11.70 -8.92
C GLY A 57 5.39 -10.65 -9.06
N ARG A 58 5.63 -10.10 -10.24
CA ARG A 58 6.72 -9.13 -10.49
C ARG A 58 6.35 -7.69 -10.18
N HIS A 59 5.06 -7.38 -10.25
CA HIS A 59 4.51 -6.05 -10.02
C HIS A 59 3.67 -6.04 -8.76
N ALA A 60 3.85 -5.03 -7.93
CA ALA A 60 3.02 -4.77 -6.76
C ALA A 60 2.28 -3.45 -6.94
N LEU A 61 0.98 -3.47 -6.69
CA LEU A 61 0.16 -2.28 -6.56
C LEU A 61 0.07 -1.93 -5.08
N ILE A 62 0.78 -0.91 -4.66
CA ILE A 62 0.75 -0.41 -3.27
C ILE A 62 -0.59 0.26 -3.06
N ARG A 63 -1.27 -0.08 -1.98
CA ARG A 63 -2.59 0.43 -1.66
C ARG A 63 -2.86 0.48 -0.17
N SER A 64 -3.92 1.18 0.20
CA SER A 64 -4.44 1.20 1.59
C SER A 64 -3.42 1.74 2.60
N VAL A 65 -2.50 2.58 2.16
CA VAL A 65 -1.52 3.24 3.04
C VAL A 65 -2.17 4.46 3.65
N ALA A 66 -2.49 4.39 4.92
CA ALA A 66 -3.21 5.45 5.62
C ALA A 66 -2.87 5.50 7.10
N VAL A 67 -2.93 6.70 7.66
CA VAL A 67 -2.81 6.98 9.10
C VAL A 67 -4.02 7.78 9.53
N SER A 68 -4.64 7.39 10.65
CA SER A 68 -5.71 8.16 11.25
C SER A 68 -5.26 9.61 11.53
N PRO A 69 -6.12 10.63 11.28
CA PRO A 69 -5.79 12.02 11.58
C PRO A 69 -5.35 12.24 13.04
N HIS A 70 -5.93 11.50 13.98
CA HIS A 70 -5.60 11.57 15.41
C HIS A 70 -4.28 10.91 15.78
N ALA A 71 -3.79 10.02 14.93
CA ALA A 71 -2.55 9.25 15.16
C ALA A 71 -1.40 9.71 14.26
N ARG A 72 -1.60 10.75 13.46
CA ARG A 72 -0.56 11.29 12.59
C ARG A 72 0.56 11.86 13.44
N SER A 73 1.68 11.18 13.39
CA SER A 73 2.95 11.63 13.91
C SER A 73 3.99 11.54 12.82
N ARG A 74 5.10 12.24 13.03
CA ARG A 74 6.18 12.29 12.05
C ARG A 74 6.71 10.89 11.73
N GLY A 75 6.70 10.53 10.46
CA GLY A 75 7.27 9.29 9.97
C GLY A 75 6.37 8.06 10.01
N ARG A 76 5.15 8.11 10.54
CA ARG A 76 4.25 6.95 10.59
C ARG A 76 3.81 6.51 9.21
N GLY A 77 3.37 7.44 8.36
CA GLY A 77 3.00 7.14 6.98
C GLY A 77 4.18 6.58 6.18
N THR A 78 5.35 7.14 6.36
CA THR A 78 6.59 6.65 5.74
C THR A 78 6.90 5.23 6.18
N GLY A 79 6.79 4.92 7.47
CA GLY A 79 7.01 3.58 8.01
C GLY A 79 6.05 2.55 7.42
N LEU A 80 4.77 2.90 7.31
CA LEU A 80 3.74 2.04 6.71
C LEU A 80 4.01 1.78 5.22
N ALA A 81 4.34 2.82 4.47
CA ALA A 81 4.68 2.68 3.04
C ALA A 81 5.93 1.81 2.84
N ARG A 82 6.99 2.03 3.61
CA ARG A 82 8.21 1.23 3.54
C ARG A 82 7.99 -0.22 3.92
N PHE A 83 7.13 -0.48 4.88
CA PHE A 83 6.75 -1.85 5.24
C PHE A 83 6.13 -2.59 4.04
N ALA A 84 5.18 -1.95 3.35
CA ALA A 84 4.56 -2.54 2.16
C ALA A 84 5.59 -2.81 1.05
N LEU A 85 6.48 -1.85 0.78
CA LEU A 85 7.53 -2.01 -0.24
C LEU A 85 8.47 -3.17 0.09
N ALA A 86 8.90 -3.29 1.34
CA ALA A 86 9.78 -4.36 1.78
C ALA A 86 9.10 -5.73 1.67
N ARG A 87 7.85 -5.84 2.07
CA ARG A 87 7.09 -7.08 1.97
C ARG A 87 6.82 -7.50 0.53
N ALA A 88 6.48 -6.54 -0.33
CA ALA A 88 6.30 -6.82 -1.75
C ALA A 88 7.60 -7.33 -2.39
N ALA A 89 8.73 -6.71 -2.08
CA ALA A 89 10.04 -7.16 -2.54
C ALA A 89 10.39 -8.56 -2.03
N ASP A 90 10.09 -8.88 -0.78
CA ASP A 90 10.29 -10.21 -0.18
C ASP A 90 9.46 -11.28 -0.90
N GLU A 91 8.28 -10.94 -1.41
CA GLU A 91 7.44 -11.85 -2.22
C GLU A 91 7.89 -11.95 -3.69
N GLY A 92 8.93 -11.23 -4.09
CA GLY A 92 9.53 -11.32 -5.43
C GLY A 92 9.17 -10.18 -6.37
N ALA A 93 8.40 -9.19 -5.93
CA ALA A 93 8.10 -8.03 -6.77
C ALA A 93 9.37 -7.19 -6.99
N SER A 94 9.59 -6.78 -8.24
CA SER A 94 10.70 -5.92 -8.64
C SER A 94 10.27 -4.51 -9.02
N ARG A 95 8.96 -4.27 -9.08
CA ARG A 95 8.36 -3.00 -9.48
C ARG A 95 7.15 -2.70 -8.62
N ALA A 96 7.10 -1.49 -8.08
CA ALA A 96 5.97 -0.98 -7.32
C ALA A 96 5.26 0.14 -8.08
N TRP A 97 3.95 0.10 -8.05
CA TRP A 97 3.07 1.08 -8.68
C TRP A 97 2.03 1.52 -7.67
N LEU A 98 1.46 2.69 -7.87
CA LEU A 98 0.30 3.13 -7.11
C LEU A 98 -0.46 4.23 -7.85
N PHE A 99 -1.69 4.46 -7.38
CA PHE A 99 -2.49 5.62 -7.76
C PHE A 99 -2.51 6.62 -6.63
N SER A 100 -2.20 7.87 -6.92
CA SER A 100 -2.38 8.97 -5.95
C SER A 100 -2.52 10.31 -6.67
N ARG A 101 -3.62 10.98 -6.41
CA ARG A 101 -3.88 12.33 -6.93
C ARG A 101 -3.43 13.43 -5.98
N ARG A 102 -3.34 13.11 -4.68
CA ARG A 102 -3.18 14.12 -3.62
C ARG A 102 -1.86 14.06 -2.87
N SER A 103 -1.18 12.93 -2.92
CA SER A 103 0.00 12.66 -2.07
C SER A 103 1.31 12.57 -2.86
N GLY A 104 1.39 13.26 -4.01
CA GLY A 104 2.57 13.24 -4.88
C GLY A 104 3.88 13.53 -4.14
N PRO A 105 3.99 14.61 -3.36
CA PRO A 105 5.24 14.93 -2.62
C PRO A 105 5.65 13.82 -1.65
N PHE A 106 4.69 13.19 -0.97
CA PHE A 106 4.96 12.07 -0.07
C PHE A 106 5.57 10.89 -0.83
N TRP A 107 4.96 10.48 -1.94
CA TRP A 107 5.46 9.34 -2.72
C TRP A 107 6.78 9.67 -3.42
N ARG A 108 6.99 10.90 -3.86
CA ARG A 108 8.29 11.34 -4.38
C ARG A 108 9.40 11.20 -3.34
N SER A 109 9.12 11.51 -2.07
CA SER A 109 10.09 11.35 -0.99
C SER A 109 10.52 9.90 -0.77
N LEU A 110 9.71 8.95 -1.23
CA LEU A 110 9.98 7.51 -1.18
C LEU A 110 10.54 6.94 -2.50
N GLY A 111 10.92 7.80 -3.43
CA GLY A 111 11.55 7.41 -4.69
C GLY A 111 10.58 7.08 -5.83
N PHE A 112 9.29 7.33 -5.66
CA PHE A 112 8.33 7.19 -6.75
C PHE A 112 8.44 8.35 -7.73
N VAL A 113 8.21 8.07 -8.99
CA VAL A 113 8.13 9.05 -10.07
C VAL A 113 6.78 8.92 -10.77
N PRO A 114 6.28 10.00 -11.41
CA PRO A 114 5.08 9.90 -12.23
C PRO A 114 5.23 8.86 -13.33
N ALA A 115 4.17 8.09 -13.56
CA ALA A 115 4.14 7.03 -14.55
C ALA A 115 2.92 7.16 -15.45
N ASP A 116 2.95 6.42 -16.56
CA ASP A 116 1.82 6.31 -17.47
C ASP A 116 0.74 5.39 -16.86
N ARG A 117 -0.50 5.86 -16.86
CA ARG A 117 -1.64 5.09 -16.32
C ARG A 117 -1.89 3.81 -17.10
N ASP A 118 -1.72 3.84 -18.41
CA ASP A 118 -1.95 2.70 -19.26
C ASP A 118 -0.89 1.63 -19.03
N ASP A 119 0.35 2.02 -18.75
CA ASP A 119 1.42 1.09 -18.37
C ASP A 119 1.11 0.42 -17.03
N LEU A 120 0.65 1.17 -16.04
CA LEU A 120 0.22 0.62 -14.77
C LEU A 120 -0.96 -0.35 -14.97
N ALA A 121 -1.96 0.06 -15.69
CA ALA A 121 -3.15 -0.75 -15.93
C ALA A 121 -2.81 -2.05 -16.66
N ALA A 122 -1.88 -2.03 -17.60
CA ALA A 122 -1.41 -3.22 -18.31
C ALA A 122 -0.62 -4.16 -17.39
N ALA A 123 0.28 -3.63 -16.57
CA ALA A 123 1.10 -4.41 -15.66
C ALA A 123 0.28 -5.10 -14.55
N LEU A 124 -0.81 -4.48 -14.13
CA LEU A 124 -1.61 -4.87 -12.97
C LEU A 124 -3.09 -5.09 -13.32
N ALA A 125 -3.38 -5.48 -14.57
CA ALA A 125 -4.73 -5.64 -15.09
C ALA A 125 -5.59 -6.61 -14.27
N ASP A 126 -4.97 -7.59 -13.62
CA ASP A 126 -5.66 -8.62 -12.83
C ASP A 126 -5.98 -8.17 -11.40
N THR A 127 -5.50 -7.01 -10.98
CA THR A 127 -5.73 -6.52 -9.61
C THR A 127 -7.15 -6.00 -9.44
N HIS A 128 -7.67 -6.10 -8.22
CA HIS A 128 -9.01 -5.62 -7.88
C HIS A 128 -9.15 -4.12 -8.10
N GLN A 129 -8.14 -3.33 -7.72
CA GLN A 129 -8.19 -1.88 -7.85
C GLN A 129 -8.20 -1.43 -9.32
N VAL A 130 -7.34 -2.03 -10.17
CA VAL A 130 -7.32 -1.69 -11.60
C VAL A 130 -8.63 -2.10 -12.27
N ARG A 131 -9.16 -3.27 -11.96
CA ARG A 131 -10.47 -3.72 -12.49
C ARG A 131 -11.59 -2.75 -12.11
N LEU A 132 -11.64 -2.33 -10.84
CA LEU A 132 -12.62 -1.37 -10.36
C LEU A 132 -12.50 -0.04 -11.12
N PHE A 133 -11.29 0.52 -11.20
CA PHE A 133 -11.07 1.81 -11.84
C PHE A 133 -11.34 1.78 -13.34
N SER A 134 -11.02 0.67 -13.99
CA SER A 134 -11.32 0.47 -15.41
C SER A 134 -12.83 0.37 -15.67
N SER A 135 -13.56 -0.38 -14.83
CA SER A 135 -14.99 -0.60 -15.00
C SER A 135 -15.83 0.63 -14.69
N THR A 136 -15.36 1.50 -13.81
CA THR A 136 -16.08 2.71 -13.38
C THR A 136 -15.68 3.96 -14.16
N GLY A 137 -14.65 3.89 -15.01
CA GLY A 137 -14.06 5.06 -15.67
C GLY A 137 -13.18 5.91 -14.76
N GLN A 138 -12.99 5.52 -13.51
CA GLN A 138 -12.14 6.27 -12.55
C GLN A 138 -10.68 6.29 -12.98
N LEU A 139 -10.22 5.29 -13.73
CA LEU A 139 -8.85 5.23 -14.20
C LEU A 139 -8.42 6.51 -14.93
N ASP A 140 -9.31 7.09 -15.73
CA ASP A 140 -9.04 8.32 -16.50
C ASP A 140 -8.76 9.54 -15.62
N ARG A 141 -9.14 9.47 -14.35
CA ARG A 141 -8.97 10.57 -13.37
C ARG A 141 -7.82 10.32 -12.41
N GLU A 142 -7.18 9.16 -12.47
CA GLU A 142 -6.11 8.79 -11.55
C GLU A 142 -4.74 9.25 -12.06
N VAL A 143 -3.81 9.38 -11.13
CA VAL A 143 -2.39 9.65 -11.39
C VAL A 143 -1.59 8.44 -10.95
N ALA A 144 -0.84 7.89 -11.89
CA ALA A 144 -0.01 6.71 -11.66
C ALA A 144 1.40 7.11 -11.22
N TRP A 145 1.98 6.30 -10.35
CA TRP A 145 3.34 6.43 -9.83
C TRP A 145 4.06 5.10 -9.89
N PHE A 146 5.36 5.15 -10.08
CA PHE A 146 6.22 3.99 -10.25
C PHE A 146 7.51 4.12 -9.45
N ARG A 147 7.97 2.98 -8.92
CA ARG A 147 9.29 2.82 -8.31
C ARG A 147 9.80 1.40 -8.52
N ALA A 148 11.08 1.26 -8.90
CA ALA A 148 11.74 -0.05 -8.87
C ALA A 148 11.94 -0.51 -7.42
N LEU A 149 11.86 -1.81 -7.19
CA LEU A 149 12.14 -2.45 -5.91
C LEU A 149 13.45 -3.20 -5.99
N ALA A 150 14.30 -3.02 -4.97
CA ALA A 150 15.54 -3.75 -4.82
C ALA A 150 15.35 -4.97 -3.89
N ARG A 151 16.18 -5.99 -4.07
CA ARG A 151 16.32 -7.05 -3.06
C ARG A 151 16.78 -6.43 -1.74
N GLY A 152 16.10 -6.81 -0.64
CA GLY A 152 16.46 -6.30 0.69
C GLY A 152 16.01 -4.87 0.93
N GLU A 153 14.89 -4.43 0.30
CA GLU A 153 14.26 -3.15 0.64
C GLU A 153 14.14 -2.99 2.15
N SER A 154 14.54 -1.81 2.65
CA SER A 154 14.43 -1.49 4.07
C SER A 154 12.97 -1.31 4.46
N ASP A 155 12.53 -2.02 5.51
CA ASP A 155 11.21 -1.86 6.11
C ASP A 155 11.10 -0.65 7.05
N GLY A 156 12.17 0.15 7.12
CA GLY A 156 12.22 1.32 8.00
C GLY A 156 12.47 0.98 9.47
N ARG A 157 12.69 -0.30 9.81
CA ARG A 157 13.12 -0.68 11.14
C ARG A 157 14.56 -0.26 11.36
N PRO A 158 14.92 0.25 12.53
CA PRO A 158 16.31 0.50 12.85
C PRO A 158 17.08 -0.82 12.75
N ASP A 159 18.22 -0.77 12.08
CA ASP A 159 19.15 -1.90 12.02
C ASP A 159 19.66 -2.16 13.44
N HIS A 160 19.11 -3.17 14.10
CA HIS A 160 19.61 -3.64 15.38
C HIS A 160 20.89 -4.45 15.17
N GLY A 161 21.94 -3.71 14.81
CA GLY A 161 23.30 -4.10 15.04
C GLY A 161 23.73 -5.42 14.46
N ARG A 162 24.32 -5.40 13.28
CA ARG A 162 25.47 -6.25 13.05
C ARG A 162 26.66 -5.59 13.76
N ASN A 163 26.76 -5.80 15.06
CA ASN A 163 28.05 -5.64 15.69
C ASN A 163 28.93 -6.80 15.21
N LEU A 164 29.85 -6.47 14.39
CA LEU A 164 31.03 -7.26 14.17
C LEU A 164 31.94 -7.10 15.36
#